data_13bfcf0b4ccc5b1260625376526f50a1
#
_entry.id   13bfcf0b4ccc5b1260625376526f50a1
#
_cell.length_a   1.000
_cell.length_b   1.000
_cell.length_c   1.000
_cell.angle_alpha   90.00
_cell.angle_beta   90.00
_cell.angle_gamma   90.00
#
_symmetry.space_group_name_H-M   'P 1'
#
loop_
_entity.id
_entity.type
_entity.pdbx_description
1 polymer ?
#
loop_
_entity_poly.entity_id
_entity_poly.type
_entity_poly.pdbx_seq_one_letter_code
_entity_poly.pdbx_strand_id
1 'polypeptide(L)'
;MLTGKLVRVRSAKDRLVPLYIDTDDAKLRDYASRLLELYRTFIGHTRGEVEEELREAFGDNPTYLVEQGLAKLLEDRCEYEVDSENDPAEIREKVFLKAAEARKLGGKFDRTSVLEPIASAHGTTAIEIDRILFADLKSEQRMVSFDDFTVDQLLHRYNVALAQAILLRSTGLMVEVFGEPANRYRHLIRKIKFHRLICDIQPGAKDSYKLKLDGPLSLFSSTSKYGLQLAFFLPSLLQCKRFELTAKVRWGADRKEKSFVLSNADGLKSHLVDTGDYVPKELQMFADSFRKSVKEWELSSDADVVSLASGHWAPDFQLVHKSSGTIVRMEVLGFWRSTDADKLFRRLSSELKAPFVLAVSDQFNIDEALEDNWGEHIYRFKKAILPAEVVKLANAQLTR
;
A
#
# COMPACT_ATOMS: atom_id res chain seq x y z
N MET A 1 2.80 -2.95 10.39
CA MET A 1 3.29 -4.19 9.73
C MET A 1 4.39 -4.82 10.59
N LEU A 2 4.45 -6.17 10.68
CA LEU A 2 5.45 -6.85 11.53
C LEU A 2 6.86 -6.74 10.93
N THR A 3 7.86 -6.48 11.78
CA THR A 3 9.26 -6.32 11.40
C THR A 3 10.20 -6.94 12.45
N GLY A 4 11.45 -7.16 12.07
CA GLY A 4 12.48 -7.63 13.00
C GLY A 4 12.13 -8.95 13.69
N LYS A 5 12.23 -8.96 15.01
CA LYS A 5 11.97 -10.14 15.87
C LYS A 5 10.52 -10.62 15.83
N LEU A 6 9.57 -9.74 15.48
CA LEU A 6 8.15 -10.07 15.41
C LEU A 6 7.78 -10.94 14.21
N VAL A 7 8.69 -11.10 13.25
CA VAL A 7 8.47 -11.95 12.07
C VAL A 7 8.81 -13.39 12.41
N ARG A 8 7.80 -14.15 12.84
CA ARG A 8 7.94 -15.55 13.25
C ARG A 8 7.91 -16.48 12.04
N VAL A 9 9.08 -16.97 11.66
CA VAL A 9 9.26 -17.80 10.47
C VAL A 9 10.22 -18.96 10.78
N ARG A 10 9.86 -20.18 10.39
CA ARG A 10 10.76 -21.31 10.36
C ARG A 10 11.44 -21.37 8.99
N SER A 11 12.76 -21.30 9.00
CA SER A 11 13.58 -21.50 7.80
C SER A 11 13.88 -22.98 7.62
N ALA A 12 13.24 -23.62 6.66
CA ALA A 12 13.58 -24.96 6.21
C ALA A 12 14.43 -24.83 4.94
N LYS A 13 15.36 -25.78 4.70
CA LYS A 13 16.28 -25.84 3.55
C LYS A 13 16.14 -24.68 2.54
N ASP A 14 15.17 -24.79 1.61
CA ASP A 14 14.93 -23.81 0.54
C ASP A 14 13.61 -23.03 0.71
N ARG A 15 12.89 -23.27 1.82
CA ARG A 15 11.57 -22.70 2.07
C ARG A 15 11.52 -21.88 3.34
N LEU A 16 10.64 -20.88 3.33
CA LEU A 16 10.21 -20.13 4.50
C LEU A 16 8.79 -20.53 4.85
N VAL A 17 8.58 -20.90 6.11
CA VAL A 17 7.28 -21.32 6.62
C VAL A 17 6.89 -20.35 7.74
N PRO A 18 5.88 -19.46 7.52
CA PRO A 18 5.38 -18.59 8.56
C PRO A 18 4.80 -19.42 9.71
N LEU A 19 5.01 -18.97 10.93
CA LEU A 19 4.41 -19.58 12.11
C LEU A 19 3.08 -18.85 12.39
N TYR A 20 2.08 -19.17 11.57
CA TYR A 20 0.72 -18.65 11.74
C TYR A 20 0.17 -19.05 13.10
N ILE A 21 -0.65 -18.15 13.66
CA ILE A 21 -1.40 -18.45 14.88
C ILE A 21 -2.72 -19.12 14.51
N ASP A 22 -3.20 -19.97 15.42
CA ASP A 22 -4.57 -20.47 15.35
C ASP A 22 -5.52 -19.36 15.83
N THR A 23 -6.36 -18.90 14.90
CA THR A 23 -7.32 -17.80 15.18
C THR A 23 -8.50 -18.24 16.07
N ASP A 24 -8.68 -19.54 16.27
CA ASP A 24 -9.72 -20.12 17.11
C ASP A 24 -9.21 -20.49 18.51
N ASP A 25 -7.90 -20.35 18.77
CA ASP A 25 -7.32 -20.58 20.10
C ASP A 25 -7.97 -19.67 21.17
N ALA A 26 -8.66 -20.28 22.14
CA ALA A 26 -9.44 -19.55 23.14
C ALA A 26 -8.59 -18.62 24.01
N LYS A 27 -7.33 -19.02 24.35
CA LYS A 27 -6.43 -18.19 25.16
C LYS A 27 -5.97 -16.96 24.38
N LEU A 28 -5.67 -17.15 23.11
CA LEU A 28 -5.22 -16.07 22.24
C LEU A 28 -6.36 -15.08 21.95
N ARG A 29 -7.58 -15.58 21.80
CA ARG A 29 -8.78 -14.77 21.65
C ARG A 29 -9.09 -13.94 22.90
N ASP A 30 -9.00 -14.53 24.07
CA ASP A 30 -9.16 -13.84 25.34
C ASP A 30 -8.09 -12.75 25.53
N TYR A 31 -6.84 -13.07 25.21
CA TYR A 31 -5.76 -12.09 25.23
C TYR A 31 -6.01 -10.93 24.25
N ALA A 32 -6.39 -11.24 23.01
CA ALA A 32 -6.68 -10.23 22.00
C ALA A 32 -7.85 -9.32 22.41
N SER A 33 -8.89 -9.87 23.06
CA SER A 33 -10.00 -9.10 23.61
C SER A 33 -9.54 -8.10 24.68
N ARG A 34 -8.77 -8.57 25.65
CA ARG A 34 -8.21 -7.69 26.71
C ARG A 34 -7.28 -6.63 26.15
N LEU A 35 -6.47 -6.98 25.16
CA LEU A 35 -5.58 -6.03 24.51
C LEU A 35 -6.35 -4.93 23.77
N LEU A 36 -7.44 -5.28 23.07
CA LEU A 36 -8.32 -4.30 22.41
C LEU A 36 -8.99 -3.36 23.40
N GLU A 37 -9.50 -3.91 24.53
CA GLU A 37 -10.08 -3.09 25.60
C GLU A 37 -9.05 -2.11 26.17
N LEU A 38 -7.82 -2.56 26.39
CA LEU A 38 -6.73 -1.71 26.87
C LEU A 38 -6.45 -0.56 25.89
N TYR A 39 -6.34 -0.84 24.59
CA TYR A 39 -6.10 0.20 23.58
C TYR A 39 -7.24 1.23 23.49
N ARG A 40 -8.49 0.84 23.74
CA ARG A 40 -9.62 1.78 23.82
C ARG A 40 -9.52 2.75 24.98
N THR A 41 -8.91 2.33 26.11
CA THR A 41 -8.69 3.19 27.27
C THR A 41 -7.52 4.14 27.12
N PHE A 42 -6.60 3.90 26.19
CA PHE A 42 -5.40 4.71 25.99
C PHE A 42 -5.63 6.05 25.29
N ILE A 43 -6.83 6.33 24.78
CA ILE A 43 -7.15 7.64 24.19
C ILE A 43 -6.94 8.73 25.24
N GLY A 44 -6.09 9.71 24.93
CA GLY A 44 -5.67 10.78 25.85
C GLY A 44 -4.38 10.48 26.64
N HIS A 45 -3.89 9.24 26.65
CA HIS A 45 -2.62 8.88 27.28
C HIS A 45 -1.44 9.17 26.36
N THR A 46 -0.27 9.40 26.95
CA THR A 46 0.96 9.55 26.19
C THR A 46 1.44 8.20 25.65
N ARG A 47 2.22 8.23 24.58
CA ARG A 47 2.82 7.00 24.04
C ARG A 47 3.72 6.29 25.05
N GLY A 48 4.42 7.03 25.91
CA GLY A 48 5.24 6.48 26.96
C GLY A 48 4.43 5.69 27.98
N GLU A 49 3.29 6.24 28.43
CA GLU A 49 2.34 5.56 29.32
C GLU A 49 1.81 4.27 28.68
N VAL A 50 1.42 4.32 27.40
CA VAL A 50 0.96 3.14 26.64
C VAL A 50 2.06 2.07 26.59
N GLU A 51 3.31 2.45 26.26
CA GLU A 51 4.43 1.52 26.18
C GLU A 51 4.76 0.87 27.56
N GLU A 52 4.58 1.61 28.67
CA GLU A 52 4.80 1.11 30.03
C GLU A 52 3.72 0.10 30.43
N GLU A 53 2.45 0.43 30.28
CA GLU A 53 1.32 -0.46 30.53
C GLU A 53 1.41 -1.76 29.71
N LEU A 54 1.76 -1.65 28.43
CA LEU A 54 1.95 -2.83 27.58
C LEU A 54 3.13 -3.69 28.05
N ARG A 55 4.21 -3.08 28.55
CA ARG A 55 5.36 -3.81 29.07
C ARG A 55 4.99 -4.61 30.34
N GLU A 56 4.19 -4.03 31.22
CA GLU A 56 3.68 -4.71 32.41
C GLU A 56 2.70 -5.84 32.06
N ALA A 57 1.87 -5.64 31.01
CA ALA A 57 0.90 -6.63 30.55
C ALA A 57 1.54 -7.84 29.84
N PHE A 58 2.73 -7.68 29.26
CA PHE A 58 3.42 -8.72 28.50
C PHE A 58 4.16 -9.70 29.38
N GLY A 59 4.07 -10.23 30.29
CA GLY A 59 4.86 -11.21 31.05
C GLY A 59 5.90 -11.99 30.23
N ASP A 60 6.72 -12.75 30.92
CA ASP A 60 7.73 -13.64 30.34
C ASP A 60 7.12 -15.00 29.92
N ASN A 61 6.25 -14.99 28.93
CA ASN A 61 5.61 -16.22 28.46
C ASN A 61 6.06 -16.63 27.05
N PRO A 62 5.86 -17.89 26.62
CA PRO A 62 6.26 -18.36 25.30
C PRO A 62 5.56 -17.65 24.13
N THR A 63 4.43 -16.99 24.39
CA THR A 63 3.63 -16.26 23.40
C THR A 63 4.04 -14.80 23.27
N TYR A 64 4.98 -14.31 24.09
CA TYR A 64 5.44 -12.92 24.15
C TYR A 64 5.63 -12.25 22.77
N LEU A 65 6.28 -12.94 21.81
CA LEU A 65 6.46 -12.37 20.46
C LEU A 65 5.15 -12.25 19.66
N VAL A 66 4.17 -13.11 19.94
CA VAL A 66 2.83 -13.01 19.34
C VAL A 66 2.11 -11.81 19.92
N GLU A 67 2.13 -11.67 21.23
CA GLU A 67 1.51 -10.61 21.99
C GLU A 67 2.05 -9.24 21.61
N GLN A 68 3.38 -9.10 21.53
CA GLN A 68 4.03 -7.90 20.99
C GLN A 68 3.63 -7.64 19.53
N GLY A 69 3.49 -8.68 18.72
CA GLY A 69 3.07 -8.55 17.32
C GLY A 69 1.63 -8.04 17.21
N LEU A 70 0.71 -8.53 18.05
CA LEU A 70 -0.66 -8.03 18.12
C LEU A 70 -0.71 -6.56 18.56
N ALA A 71 0.00 -6.22 19.63
CA ALA A 71 0.12 -4.84 20.11
C ALA A 71 0.69 -3.91 19.04
N LYS A 72 1.73 -4.34 18.31
CA LYS A 72 2.29 -3.56 17.20
C LYS A 72 1.28 -3.29 16.10
N LEU A 73 0.39 -4.22 15.81
CA LEU A 73 -0.66 -4.03 14.80
C LEU A 73 -1.74 -3.04 15.26
N LEU A 74 -2.04 -2.98 16.55
CA LEU A 74 -2.95 -1.98 17.12
C LEU A 74 -2.27 -0.61 17.19
N GLU A 75 -1.01 -0.55 17.60
CA GLU A 75 -0.21 0.68 17.60
C GLU A 75 -0.13 1.33 16.19
N ASP A 76 -0.05 0.53 15.13
CA ASP A 76 -0.08 1.01 13.73
C ASP A 76 -1.43 1.66 13.34
N ARG A 77 -2.45 1.61 14.20
CA ARG A 77 -3.81 2.16 14.02
C ARG A 77 -4.14 3.29 15.00
N CYS A 78 -3.17 3.68 15.81
CA CYS A 78 -3.29 4.82 16.71
C CYS A 78 -2.74 6.07 16.03
N GLU A 79 -3.43 7.17 16.20
CA GLU A 79 -2.94 8.50 15.83
C GLU A 79 -2.46 9.22 17.09
N TYR A 80 -1.30 9.85 16.98
CA TYR A 80 -0.69 10.59 18.08
C TYR A 80 -0.40 12.01 17.65
N GLU A 81 -0.66 12.95 18.54
CA GLU A 81 -0.40 14.37 18.32
C GLU A 81 0.47 14.96 19.42
N VAL A 82 1.14 16.05 19.09
CA VAL A 82 1.86 16.87 20.07
C VAL A 82 0.82 17.72 20.82
N ASP A 83 0.71 17.51 22.12
CA ASP A 83 -0.23 18.23 22.98
C ASP A 83 0.33 19.64 23.34
N SER A 84 0.41 20.52 22.34
CA SER A 84 0.87 21.90 22.54
C SER A 84 0.43 22.80 21.38
N GLU A 85 -0.09 23.98 21.70
CA GLU A 85 -0.37 25.06 20.75
C GLU A 85 0.92 25.81 20.36
N ASN A 86 1.96 25.74 21.18
CA ASN A 86 3.26 26.37 20.94
C ASN A 86 4.25 25.34 20.41
N ASP A 87 5.21 25.76 19.58
CA ASP A 87 6.30 24.90 19.12
C ASP A 87 7.24 24.53 20.30
N PRO A 88 7.28 23.26 20.74
CA PRO A 88 8.12 22.85 21.85
C PRO A 88 9.62 23.10 21.59
N ALA A 89 10.08 23.05 20.36
CA ALA A 89 11.48 23.30 20.02
C ALA A 89 11.83 24.78 20.25
N GLU A 90 10.96 25.69 19.83
CA GLU A 90 11.14 27.14 20.05
C GLU A 90 11.11 27.50 21.55
N ILE A 91 10.15 26.95 22.28
CA ILE A 91 10.07 27.12 23.75
C ILE A 91 11.33 26.62 24.42
N ARG A 92 11.79 25.43 24.06
CA ARG A 92 13.00 24.81 24.61
C ARG A 92 14.25 25.66 24.36
N GLU A 93 14.41 26.23 23.16
CA GLU A 93 15.49 27.13 22.83
C GLU A 93 15.47 28.37 23.75
N LYS A 94 14.32 29.03 23.89
CA LYS A 94 14.15 30.22 24.77
C LYS A 94 14.49 29.90 26.23
N VAL A 95 14.01 28.74 26.74
CA VAL A 95 14.28 28.30 28.11
C VAL A 95 15.77 28.04 28.32
N PHE A 96 16.46 27.37 27.38
CA PHE A 96 17.87 27.05 27.51
C PHE A 96 18.75 28.31 27.42
N LEU A 97 18.42 29.26 26.53
CA LEU A 97 19.13 30.53 26.47
C LEU A 97 18.99 31.30 27.78
N LYS A 98 17.76 31.43 28.31
CA LYS A 98 17.49 32.10 29.58
C LYS A 98 18.17 31.44 30.79
N ALA A 99 18.17 30.09 30.82
CA ALA A 99 18.86 29.34 31.84
C ALA A 99 20.40 29.53 31.78
N ALA A 100 20.96 29.63 30.57
CA ALA A 100 22.38 29.90 30.36
C ALA A 100 22.76 31.32 30.85
N GLU A 101 21.93 32.33 30.57
CA GLU A 101 22.11 33.67 31.07
C GLU A 101 22.08 33.72 32.60
N ALA A 102 21.07 33.10 33.22
CA ALA A 102 20.95 33.06 34.68
C ALA A 102 22.18 32.39 35.35
N ARG A 103 22.73 31.36 34.75
CA ARG A 103 23.97 30.71 35.24
C ARG A 103 25.20 31.58 35.12
N LYS A 104 25.32 32.39 34.06
CA LYS A 104 26.46 33.31 33.86
C LYS A 104 26.49 34.44 34.89
N LEU A 105 25.31 34.91 35.35
CA LEU A 105 25.17 35.97 36.33
C LEU A 105 25.59 35.50 37.74
N GLY A 106 25.75 34.22 37.99
CA GLY A 106 26.12 33.68 39.29
C GLY A 106 24.95 33.78 40.29
N GLY A 107 24.84 32.80 41.16
CA GLY A 107 23.75 32.75 42.15
C GLY A 107 23.14 31.35 42.25
N LYS A 108 22.15 31.21 43.13
CA LYS A 108 21.39 29.95 43.25
C LYS A 108 20.46 29.86 42.02
N PHE A 109 20.65 28.82 41.22
CA PHE A 109 19.79 28.56 40.08
C PHE A 109 18.35 28.24 40.56
N ASP A 110 17.39 28.97 40.08
CA ASP A 110 15.97 28.70 40.31
C ASP A 110 15.25 28.46 38.98
N ARG A 111 14.64 27.32 38.83
CA ARG A 111 13.93 26.90 37.63
C ARG A 111 12.72 27.80 37.35
N THR A 112 11.98 28.16 38.38
CA THR A 112 10.77 28.94 38.24
C THR A 112 11.09 30.35 37.68
N SER A 113 12.15 30.99 38.17
CA SER A 113 12.59 32.31 37.67
C SER A 113 13.01 32.32 36.19
N VAL A 114 13.38 31.16 35.65
CA VAL A 114 13.68 30.99 34.21
C VAL A 114 12.39 30.82 33.40
N LEU A 115 11.42 30.05 33.93
CA LEU A 115 10.20 29.71 33.20
C LEU A 115 9.15 30.82 33.21
N GLU A 116 9.00 31.57 34.33
CA GLU A 116 7.97 32.59 34.47
C GLU A 116 8.01 33.69 33.41
N PRO A 117 9.15 34.29 33.02
CA PRO A 117 9.17 35.32 31.98
C PRO A 117 8.76 34.76 30.60
N ILE A 118 9.06 33.49 30.33
CA ILE A 118 8.67 32.83 29.07
C ILE A 118 7.17 32.52 29.10
N ALA A 119 6.67 32.04 30.24
CA ALA A 119 5.26 31.79 30.43
C ALA A 119 4.42 33.06 30.24
N SER A 120 4.86 34.16 30.84
CA SER A 120 4.20 35.45 30.68
C SER A 120 4.18 35.95 29.23
N ALA A 121 5.29 35.74 28.50
CA ALA A 121 5.39 36.13 27.09
C ALA A 121 4.47 35.31 26.18
N HIS A 122 4.14 34.05 26.57
CA HIS A 122 3.24 33.14 25.86
C HIS A 122 1.81 33.11 26.44
N GLY A 123 1.50 33.94 27.43
CA GLY A 123 0.16 34.01 28.05
C GLY A 123 -0.24 32.74 28.80
N THR A 124 0.74 32.00 29.35
CA THR A 124 0.54 30.72 30.02
C THR A 124 1.23 30.70 31.40
N THR A 125 1.32 29.55 32.02
CA THR A 125 1.95 29.35 33.34
C THR A 125 3.32 28.67 33.21
N ALA A 126 4.20 28.84 34.22
CA ALA A 126 5.50 28.17 34.27
C ALA A 126 5.36 26.64 34.26
N ILE A 127 4.29 26.11 34.86
CA ILE A 127 3.98 24.67 34.85
C ILE A 127 3.67 24.19 33.42
N GLU A 128 2.91 24.98 32.68
CA GLU A 128 2.57 24.65 31.28
C GLU A 128 3.79 24.73 30.38
N ILE A 129 4.65 25.75 30.54
CA ILE A 129 5.93 25.80 29.81
C ILE A 129 6.78 24.58 30.11
N ASP A 130 6.84 24.12 31.34
CA ASP A 130 7.60 22.94 31.74
C ASP A 130 7.06 21.66 31.08
N ARG A 131 5.74 21.55 31.00
CA ARG A 131 5.03 20.45 30.29
C ARG A 131 5.31 20.45 28.79
N ILE A 132 5.31 21.60 28.18
CA ILE A 132 5.52 21.75 26.72
C ILE A 132 6.96 21.44 26.32
N LEU A 133 7.96 21.65 27.18
CA LEU A 133 9.37 21.57 26.84
C LEU A 133 9.79 20.35 26.02
N PHE A 134 9.13 19.24 26.21
CA PHE A 134 9.45 17.98 25.58
C PHE A 134 8.22 17.29 24.93
N ALA A 135 7.13 18.03 24.74
CA ALA A 135 5.89 17.50 24.19
C ALA A 135 6.04 16.95 22.75
N ASP A 136 7.09 17.37 22.02
CA ASP A 136 7.45 16.87 20.70
C ASP A 136 8.19 15.51 20.74
N LEU A 137 8.67 15.09 21.92
CA LEU A 137 9.25 13.77 22.05
C LEU A 137 8.21 12.69 21.78
N LYS A 138 8.62 11.65 21.09
CA LYS A 138 7.72 10.56 20.71
C LYS A 138 7.00 9.91 21.90
N SER A 139 7.65 9.83 23.07
CA SER A 139 7.06 9.32 24.32
C SER A 139 5.95 10.21 24.87
N GLU A 140 6.04 11.53 24.61
CA GLU A 140 5.13 12.53 25.18
C GLU A 140 3.91 12.83 24.29
N GLN A 141 3.94 12.37 23.05
CA GLN A 141 2.80 12.52 22.13
C GLN A 141 1.59 11.75 22.66
N ARG A 142 0.40 12.40 22.62
CA ARG A 142 -0.84 11.81 23.12
C ARG A 142 -1.62 11.09 22.04
N MET A 143 -2.19 9.95 22.37
CA MET A 143 -3.10 9.21 21.51
C MET A 143 -4.42 9.98 21.37
N VAL A 144 -4.73 10.45 20.16
CA VAL A 144 -5.96 11.19 19.86
C VAL A 144 -7.05 10.32 19.25
N SER A 145 -6.67 9.25 18.58
CA SER A 145 -7.62 8.30 18.00
C SER A 145 -7.05 6.88 17.94
N PHE A 146 -7.96 5.92 17.96
CA PHE A 146 -7.68 4.50 17.75
C PHE A 146 -8.73 3.94 16.77
N ASP A 147 -8.27 3.45 15.61
CA ASP A 147 -9.12 2.79 14.63
C ASP A 147 -9.27 1.31 15.00
N ASP A 148 -10.38 0.99 15.68
CA ASP A 148 -10.63 -0.26 16.39
C ASP A 148 -10.73 -1.49 15.49
N PHE A 149 -10.51 -2.65 16.08
CA PHE A 149 -10.69 -3.97 15.49
C PHE A 149 -11.65 -4.84 16.28
N THR A 150 -12.24 -5.84 15.64
CA THR A 150 -12.76 -7.02 16.33
C THR A 150 -11.60 -8.00 16.63
N VAL A 151 -11.82 -8.91 17.58
CA VAL A 151 -10.85 -9.98 17.90
C VAL A 151 -10.50 -10.78 16.63
N ASP A 152 -11.50 -11.15 15.83
CA ASP A 152 -11.29 -11.90 14.59
C ASP A 152 -10.44 -11.11 13.59
N GLN A 153 -10.74 -9.84 13.41
CA GLN A 153 -9.96 -8.98 12.52
C GLN A 153 -8.50 -8.87 12.96
N LEU A 154 -8.25 -8.71 14.26
CA LEU A 154 -6.89 -8.60 14.79
C LEU A 154 -6.09 -9.89 14.57
N LEU A 155 -6.66 -11.05 14.91
CA LEU A 155 -5.97 -12.34 14.77
C LEU A 155 -5.73 -12.69 13.29
N HIS A 156 -6.70 -12.51 12.42
CA HIS A 156 -6.51 -12.69 10.98
C HIS A 156 -5.49 -11.70 10.41
N ARG A 157 -5.52 -10.43 10.87
CA ARG A 157 -4.54 -9.41 10.47
C ARG A 157 -3.12 -9.79 10.86
N TYR A 158 -2.92 -10.45 11.99
CA TYR A 158 -1.61 -10.95 12.41
C TYR A 158 -1.04 -11.96 11.41
N ASN A 159 -1.81 -12.97 11.01
CA ASN A 159 -1.38 -13.97 10.04
C ASN A 159 -1.06 -13.33 8.66
N VAL A 160 -1.91 -12.41 8.21
CA VAL A 160 -1.64 -11.65 6.98
C VAL A 160 -0.35 -10.82 7.12
N ALA A 161 -0.12 -10.20 8.29
CA ALA A 161 1.08 -9.40 8.54
C ALA A 161 2.37 -10.23 8.53
N LEU A 162 2.34 -11.48 8.97
CA LEU A 162 3.47 -12.41 8.85
C LEU A 162 3.80 -12.70 7.38
N ALA A 163 2.79 -13.04 6.57
CA ALA A 163 2.99 -13.27 5.14
C ALA A 163 3.51 -12.01 4.43
N GLN A 164 2.93 -10.84 4.74
CA GLN A 164 3.40 -9.54 4.23
C GLN A 164 4.86 -9.26 4.59
N ALA A 165 5.27 -9.57 5.83
CA ALA A 165 6.65 -9.36 6.29
C ALA A 165 7.67 -10.23 5.52
N ILE A 166 7.28 -11.40 5.05
CA ILE A 166 8.10 -12.22 4.15
C ILE A 166 8.16 -11.60 2.77
N LEU A 167 7.01 -11.17 2.22
CA LEU A 167 6.92 -10.54 0.90
C LEU A 167 7.68 -9.22 0.81
N LEU A 168 7.90 -8.50 1.92
CA LEU A 168 8.78 -7.33 1.97
C LEU A 168 10.21 -7.61 1.47
N ARG A 169 10.66 -8.85 1.52
CA ARG A 169 11.99 -9.30 1.09
C ARG A 169 11.96 -10.07 -0.22
N SER A 170 10.82 -10.05 -0.89
CA SER A 170 10.63 -10.71 -2.18
C SER A 170 11.29 -9.92 -3.32
N THR A 171 11.84 -10.65 -4.27
CA THR A 171 12.40 -10.09 -5.52
C THR A 171 11.46 -10.21 -6.69
N GLY A 172 10.43 -11.06 -6.58
CA GLY A 172 9.40 -11.28 -7.58
C GLY A 172 8.40 -12.31 -7.08
N LEU A 173 7.27 -12.39 -7.72
CA LEU A 173 6.12 -13.14 -7.28
C LEU A 173 5.41 -13.75 -8.49
N MET A 174 5.14 -15.04 -8.43
CA MET A 174 4.26 -15.74 -9.36
C MET A 174 2.96 -16.08 -8.63
N VAL A 175 1.85 -15.66 -9.20
CA VAL A 175 0.51 -16.01 -8.69
C VAL A 175 -0.28 -16.69 -9.78
N GLU A 176 -0.89 -17.82 -9.49
CA GLU A 176 -1.91 -18.43 -10.34
C GLU A 176 -3.27 -18.28 -9.67
N VAL A 177 -4.25 -17.73 -10.38
CA VAL A 177 -5.60 -17.48 -9.90
C VAL A 177 -6.56 -18.30 -10.74
N PHE A 178 -7.47 -19.05 -10.10
CA PHE A 178 -8.29 -20.06 -10.74
C PHE A 178 -9.79 -19.72 -10.65
N GLY A 179 -10.50 -19.85 -11.78
CA GLY A 179 -11.95 -19.90 -11.82
C GLY A 179 -12.67 -18.66 -11.27
N GLU A 180 -12.04 -17.50 -11.32
CA GLU A 180 -12.65 -16.26 -10.91
C GLU A 180 -13.49 -15.64 -12.04
N PRO A 181 -14.56 -14.93 -11.74
CA PRO A 181 -15.29 -14.17 -12.75
C PRO A 181 -14.45 -13.00 -13.29
N ALA A 182 -14.75 -12.55 -14.51
CA ALA A 182 -13.99 -11.52 -15.20
C ALA A 182 -13.82 -10.21 -14.40
N ASN A 183 -14.84 -9.79 -13.64
CA ASN A 183 -14.78 -8.62 -12.77
C ASN A 183 -13.73 -8.78 -11.66
N ARG A 184 -13.55 -9.97 -11.09
CA ARG A 184 -12.54 -10.24 -10.06
C ARG A 184 -11.13 -10.17 -10.65
N TYR A 185 -10.89 -10.72 -11.83
CA TYR A 185 -9.61 -10.57 -12.52
C TYR A 185 -9.30 -9.09 -12.81
N ARG A 186 -10.28 -8.30 -13.29
CA ARG A 186 -10.11 -6.86 -13.51
C ARG A 186 -9.77 -6.11 -12.21
N HIS A 187 -10.49 -6.41 -11.13
CA HIS A 187 -10.19 -5.84 -9.81
C HIS A 187 -8.74 -6.13 -9.40
N LEU A 188 -8.30 -7.38 -9.54
CA LEU A 188 -6.96 -7.79 -9.19
C LEU A 188 -5.89 -7.06 -10.02
N ILE A 189 -6.10 -6.96 -11.34
CA ILE A 189 -5.19 -6.25 -12.24
C ILE A 189 -5.14 -4.74 -11.93
N ARG A 190 -6.28 -4.12 -11.63
CA ARG A 190 -6.33 -2.73 -11.18
C ARG A 190 -5.57 -2.51 -9.87
N LYS A 191 -5.66 -3.45 -8.91
CA LYS A 191 -4.86 -3.40 -7.68
C LYS A 191 -3.37 -3.57 -7.94
N ILE A 192 -2.98 -4.45 -8.87
CA ILE A 192 -1.59 -4.58 -9.32
C ILE A 192 -1.08 -3.24 -9.87
N LYS A 193 -1.83 -2.62 -10.77
CA LYS A 193 -1.50 -1.30 -11.35
C LYS A 193 -1.46 -0.21 -10.27
N PHE A 194 -2.42 -0.18 -9.35
CA PHE A 194 -2.45 0.77 -8.23
C PHE A 194 -1.20 0.68 -7.35
N HIS A 195 -0.75 -0.54 -7.08
CA HIS A 195 0.50 -0.76 -6.34
C HIS A 195 1.76 -0.58 -7.20
N ARG A 196 1.64 -0.10 -8.45
CA ARG A 196 2.76 0.13 -9.37
C ARG A 196 3.59 -1.12 -9.62
N LEU A 197 2.95 -2.28 -9.65
CA LEU A 197 3.58 -3.55 -9.98
C LEU A 197 3.51 -3.80 -11.49
N ILE A 198 4.58 -4.32 -12.05
CA ILE A 198 4.59 -4.83 -13.42
C ILE A 198 3.98 -6.21 -13.40
N CYS A 199 3.04 -6.45 -14.29
CA CYS A 199 2.36 -7.73 -14.42
C CYS A 199 2.49 -8.27 -15.85
N ASP A 200 3.07 -9.46 -15.95
CA ASP A 200 2.96 -10.28 -17.17
C ASP A 200 1.87 -11.33 -16.94
N ILE A 201 0.83 -11.29 -17.78
CA ILE A 201 -0.32 -12.18 -17.67
C ILE A 201 -0.15 -13.30 -18.69
N GLN A 202 0.00 -14.54 -18.22
CA GLN A 202 0.16 -15.73 -19.03
C GLN A 202 -1.04 -16.66 -18.88
N PRO A 203 -1.36 -17.47 -19.89
CA PRO A 203 -2.34 -18.54 -19.74
C PRO A 203 -1.85 -19.52 -18.66
N GLY A 204 -2.73 -19.87 -17.75
CA GLY A 204 -2.49 -20.89 -16.74
C GLY A 204 -3.04 -22.26 -17.16
N ALA A 205 -3.33 -23.10 -16.18
CA ALA A 205 -4.14 -24.30 -16.38
C ALA A 205 -5.58 -23.90 -16.78
N LYS A 206 -6.42 -24.90 -17.10
CA LYS A 206 -7.81 -24.64 -17.50
C LYS A 206 -8.50 -23.65 -16.54
N ASP A 207 -9.06 -22.57 -17.08
CA ASP A 207 -9.74 -21.49 -16.35
C ASP A 207 -8.86 -20.75 -15.32
N SER A 208 -7.55 -20.63 -15.56
CA SER A 208 -6.66 -19.85 -14.70
C SER A 208 -5.79 -18.87 -15.48
N TYR A 209 -5.29 -17.84 -14.77
CA TYR A 209 -4.26 -16.94 -15.26
C TYR A 209 -3.05 -16.97 -14.33
N LYS A 210 -1.88 -17.03 -14.93
CA LYS A 210 -0.58 -16.87 -14.24
C LYS A 210 -0.15 -15.43 -14.33
N LEU A 211 -0.05 -14.79 -13.19
CA LEU A 211 0.37 -13.41 -13.03
C LEU A 211 1.80 -13.40 -12.52
N LYS A 212 2.75 -13.05 -13.38
CA LYS A 212 4.12 -12.81 -12.97
C LYS A 212 4.25 -11.35 -12.58
N LEU A 213 4.51 -11.10 -11.30
CA LEU A 213 4.62 -9.77 -10.73
C LEU A 213 6.08 -9.47 -10.43
N ASP A 214 6.59 -8.45 -11.07
CA ASP A 214 7.93 -7.91 -10.85
C ASP A 214 7.82 -6.44 -10.42
N GLY A 215 8.79 -5.98 -9.65
CA GLY A 215 8.92 -4.56 -9.39
C GLY A 215 9.67 -3.86 -10.53
N PRO A 216 9.39 -2.58 -10.83
CA PRO A 216 10.01 -1.83 -11.92
C PRO A 216 11.55 -1.71 -11.84
N LEU A 217 12.19 -2.11 -10.74
CA LEU A 217 13.65 -2.08 -10.55
C LEU A 217 14.28 -3.48 -10.38
N SER A 218 13.60 -4.55 -10.72
CA SER A 218 14.19 -5.90 -10.69
C SER A 218 15.46 -6.01 -11.54
N LEU A 219 15.65 -5.08 -12.48
CA LEU A 219 16.85 -4.95 -13.33
C LEU A 219 18.03 -4.18 -12.68
N PHE A 220 17.78 -3.39 -11.64
CA PHE A 220 18.80 -2.53 -11.02
C PHE A 220 18.78 -2.67 -9.50
N SER A 221 19.48 -3.65 -8.95
CA SER A 221 19.76 -3.84 -7.53
C SER A 221 18.55 -3.79 -6.55
N SER A 222 18.43 -4.84 -5.82
CA SER A 222 17.69 -5.16 -4.58
C SER A 222 17.27 -3.95 -3.71
N THR A 223 16.30 -3.17 -4.10
CA THR A 223 15.73 -2.19 -3.17
C THR A 223 14.46 -2.74 -2.55
N SER A 224 14.38 -2.67 -1.22
CA SER A 224 13.24 -3.03 -0.36
C SER A 224 11.90 -2.34 -0.73
N LYS A 225 11.94 -1.37 -1.64
CA LYS A 225 10.75 -0.61 -2.09
C LYS A 225 9.69 -1.48 -2.78
N TYR A 226 10.07 -2.57 -3.44
CA TYR A 226 9.12 -3.45 -4.16
C TYR A 226 8.48 -4.50 -3.28
N GLY A 227 9.21 -5.01 -2.31
CA GLY A 227 8.66 -5.90 -1.33
C GLY A 227 7.46 -5.26 -0.62
N LEU A 228 7.50 -3.95 -0.39
CA LEU A 228 6.39 -3.22 0.22
C LEU A 228 5.12 -3.26 -0.67
N GLN A 229 5.28 -3.05 -1.97
CA GLN A 229 4.17 -3.06 -2.91
C GLN A 229 3.58 -4.46 -3.09
N LEU A 230 4.43 -5.50 -3.17
CA LEU A 230 4.00 -6.89 -3.18
C LEU A 230 3.28 -7.28 -1.88
N ALA A 231 3.77 -6.80 -0.74
CA ALA A 231 3.13 -7.01 0.54
C ALA A 231 1.75 -6.32 0.63
N PHE A 232 1.60 -5.10 0.09
CA PHE A 232 0.33 -4.40 0.03
C PHE A 232 -0.67 -4.99 -0.96
N PHE A 233 -0.20 -5.68 -1.98
CA PHE A 233 -1.06 -6.39 -2.92
C PHE A 233 -1.69 -7.66 -2.32
N LEU A 234 -1.02 -8.32 -1.38
CA LEU A 234 -1.48 -9.58 -0.78
C LEU A 234 -2.94 -9.56 -0.29
N PRO A 235 -3.42 -8.55 0.46
CA PRO A 235 -4.81 -8.55 0.93
C PRO A 235 -5.84 -8.59 -0.21
N SER A 236 -5.54 -8.00 -1.37
CA SER A 236 -6.41 -8.06 -2.54
C SER A 236 -6.43 -9.46 -3.18
N LEU A 237 -5.28 -10.15 -3.18
CA LEU A 237 -5.19 -11.54 -3.64
C LEU A 237 -5.99 -12.48 -2.73
N LEU A 238 -5.96 -12.25 -1.40
CA LEU A 238 -6.71 -13.06 -0.43
C LEU A 238 -8.25 -12.98 -0.59
N GLN A 239 -8.75 -12.07 -1.41
CA GLN A 239 -10.17 -12.01 -1.77
C GLN A 239 -10.55 -12.98 -2.90
N CYS A 240 -9.56 -13.59 -3.58
CA CYS A 240 -9.80 -14.62 -4.57
C CYS A 240 -10.19 -15.94 -3.93
N LYS A 241 -11.13 -16.66 -4.56
CA LYS A 241 -11.63 -17.96 -4.08
C LYS A 241 -10.54 -19.03 -4.11
N ARG A 242 -9.72 -19.04 -5.15
CA ARG A 242 -8.63 -19.99 -5.31
C ARG A 242 -7.41 -19.34 -5.97
N PHE A 243 -6.29 -19.42 -5.28
CA PHE A 243 -5.00 -18.96 -5.79
C PHE A 243 -3.85 -19.81 -5.27
N GLU A 244 -2.75 -19.78 -6.00
CA GLU A 244 -1.44 -20.28 -5.56
C GLU A 244 -0.40 -19.19 -5.80
N LEU A 245 0.38 -18.88 -4.77
CA LEU A 245 1.41 -17.84 -4.79
C LEU A 245 2.75 -18.47 -4.49
N THR A 246 3.76 -18.17 -5.30
CA THR A 246 5.15 -18.50 -5.04
C THR A 246 6.01 -17.27 -5.17
N ALA A 247 6.75 -16.94 -4.11
CA ALA A 247 7.67 -15.82 -4.07
C ALA A 247 9.11 -16.27 -3.88
N LYS A 248 10.04 -15.61 -4.57
CA LYS A 248 11.49 -15.70 -4.31
C LYS A 248 11.86 -14.64 -3.30
N VAL A 249 12.45 -15.03 -2.19
CA VAL A 249 12.70 -14.17 -1.03
C VAL A 249 14.16 -14.26 -0.63
N ARG A 250 14.81 -13.12 -0.38
CA ARG A 250 16.17 -13.05 0.18
C ARG A 250 16.09 -13.00 1.70
N TRP A 251 16.53 -14.07 2.36
CA TRP A 251 16.33 -14.25 3.81
C TRP A 251 17.63 -14.46 4.58
N GLY A 252 17.63 -13.97 5.83
CA GLY A 252 18.76 -14.07 6.75
C GLY A 252 19.83 -13.00 6.52
N ALA A 253 20.90 -13.05 7.32
CA ALA A 253 22.06 -12.15 7.21
C ALA A 253 22.76 -12.32 5.85
N ASP A 254 22.90 -13.56 5.40
CA ASP A 254 23.57 -13.93 4.13
C ASP A 254 22.69 -13.67 2.90
N ARG A 255 21.46 -13.16 3.05
CA ARG A 255 20.49 -12.91 1.97
C ARG A 255 20.31 -14.10 1.02
N LYS A 256 20.31 -15.31 1.55
CA LYS A 256 20.10 -16.53 0.75
C LYS A 256 18.72 -16.52 0.11
N GLU A 257 18.66 -16.94 -1.16
CA GLU A 257 17.39 -17.09 -1.87
C GLU A 257 16.62 -18.28 -1.28
N LYS A 258 15.37 -18.05 -0.93
CA LYS A 258 14.42 -19.03 -0.44
C LYS A 258 13.07 -18.83 -1.11
N SER A 259 12.26 -19.88 -1.16
CA SER A 259 10.89 -19.80 -1.65
C SER A 259 9.91 -19.61 -0.49
N PHE A 260 8.91 -18.81 -0.73
CA PHE A 260 7.71 -18.68 0.09
C PHE A 260 6.51 -19.07 -0.76
N VAL A 261 5.69 -19.98 -0.27
CA VAL A 261 4.49 -20.47 -0.96
C VAL A 261 3.29 -20.16 -0.07
N LEU A 262 2.21 -19.70 -0.67
CA LEU A 262 0.95 -19.38 0.00
C LEU A 262 -0.21 -19.75 -0.92
N SER A 263 -1.27 -20.32 -0.35
CA SER A 263 -2.50 -20.67 -1.05
C SER A 263 -3.73 -20.50 -0.17
N ASN A 264 -4.91 -20.74 -0.71
CA ASN A 264 -6.16 -20.74 0.10
C ASN A 264 -6.15 -21.79 1.22
N ALA A 265 -5.38 -22.89 1.08
CA ALA A 265 -5.27 -23.91 2.11
C ALA A 265 -4.61 -23.40 3.41
N ASP A 266 -3.87 -22.30 3.35
CA ASP A 266 -3.27 -21.66 4.52
C ASP A 266 -4.29 -20.86 5.37
N GLY A 267 -5.54 -20.72 4.91
CA GLY A 267 -6.64 -20.14 5.68
C GLY A 267 -6.54 -18.65 6.00
N LEU A 268 -5.66 -17.89 5.31
CA LEU A 268 -5.53 -16.46 5.52
C LEU A 268 -6.77 -15.72 4.98
N LYS A 269 -7.29 -14.78 5.77
CA LYS A 269 -8.40 -13.92 5.37
C LYS A 269 -7.95 -12.48 5.20
N SER A 270 -8.42 -11.83 4.13
CA SER A 270 -8.17 -10.39 3.91
C SER A 270 -8.79 -9.57 5.03
N HIS A 271 -8.07 -8.57 5.50
CA HIS A 271 -8.60 -7.54 6.40
C HIS A 271 -9.27 -6.38 5.65
N LEU A 272 -9.15 -6.37 4.31
CA LEU A 272 -9.85 -5.37 3.48
C LEU A 272 -11.30 -5.81 3.26
N VAL A 273 -12.20 -4.83 3.32
CA VAL A 273 -13.58 -5.05 2.91
C VAL A 273 -13.59 -5.34 1.41
N ASP A 274 -14.28 -6.41 1.02
CA ASP A 274 -14.50 -6.71 -0.40
C ASP A 274 -15.56 -5.76 -0.95
N THR A 275 -15.12 -4.71 -1.63
CA THR A 275 -16.01 -3.73 -2.28
C THR A 275 -16.45 -4.16 -3.68
N GLY A 276 -16.09 -5.37 -4.12
CA GLY A 276 -16.38 -5.92 -5.45
C GLY A 276 -15.48 -5.31 -6.52
N ASP A 277 -15.71 -4.09 -6.95
CA ASP A 277 -14.93 -3.41 -7.97
C ASP A 277 -14.16 -2.22 -7.39
N TYR A 278 -12.85 -2.27 -7.49
CA TYR A 278 -12.00 -1.10 -7.25
C TYR A 278 -11.73 -0.39 -8.57
N VAL A 279 -12.18 0.86 -8.66
CA VAL A 279 -11.86 1.75 -9.77
C VAL A 279 -11.03 2.91 -9.20
N PRO A 280 -9.79 3.14 -9.66
CA PRO A 280 -9.03 4.32 -9.30
C PRO A 280 -9.84 5.61 -9.55
N LYS A 281 -9.72 6.60 -8.66
CA LYS A 281 -10.49 7.83 -8.70
C LYS A 281 -10.31 8.57 -10.04
N GLU A 282 -9.10 8.57 -10.58
CA GLU A 282 -8.76 9.18 -11.87
C GLU A 282 -9.51 8.51 -13.03
N LEU A 283 -9.61 7.18 -13.01
CA LEU A 283 -10.35 6.43 -14.02
C LEU A 283 -11.86 6.66 -13.90
N GLN A 284 -12.36 6.80 -12.67
CA GLN A 284 -13.76 7.10 -12.42
C GLN A 284 -14.11 8.50 -12.92
N MET A 285 -13.28 9.52 -12.61
CA MET A 285 -13.45 10.89 -13.09
C MET A 285 -13.44 10.96 -14.63
N PHE A 286 -12.54 10.23 -15.27
CA PHE A 286 -12.52 10.12 -16.74
C PHE A 286 -13.82 9.50 -17.26
N ALA A 287 -14.25 8.37 -16.70
CA ALA A 287 -15.45 7.68 -17.15
C ALA A 287 -16.70 8.56 -17.00
N ASP A 288 -16.83 9.30 -15.89
CA ASP A 288 -17.95 10.21 -15.65
C ASP A 288 -17.92 11.41 -16.62
N SER A 289 -16.75 11.96 -16.90
CA SER A 289 -16.57 13.03 -17.88
C SER A 289 -16.90 12.55 -19.29
N PHE A 290 -16.44 11.35 -19.65
CA PHE A 290 -16.69 10.74 -20.95
C PHE A 290 -18.18 10.54 -21.20
N ARG A 291 -18.90 9.94 -20.25
CA ARG A 291 -20.36 9.71 -20.36
C ARG A 291 -21.16 11.00 -20.52
N LYS A 292 -20.70 12.10 -19.91
CA LYS A 292 -21.35 13.42 -20.00
C LYS A 292 -21.10 14.11 -21.35
N SER A 293 -19.89 14.00 -21.89
CA SER A 293 -19.45 14.81 -23.02
C SER A 293 -19.49 14.08 -24.38
N VAL A 294 -19.42 12.73 -24.39
CA VAL A 294 -19.33 11.94 -25.62
C VAL A 294 -20.65 11.22 -25.91
N LYS A 295 -21.19 11.42 -27.12
CA LYS A 295 -22.48 10.84 -27.52
C LYS A 295 -22.35 9.67 -28.51
N GLU A 296 -21.32 9.68 -29.35
CA GLU A 296 -21.12 8.73 -30.45
C GLU A 296 -20.50 7.41 -29.98
N TRP A 297 -19.81 7.44 -28.86
CA TRP A 297 -19.16 6.30 -28.25
C TRP A 297 -19.79 5.94 -26.91
N GLU A 298 -19.86 4.66 -26.63
CA GLU A 298 -20.20 4.12 -25.33
C GLU A 298 -18.94 3.64 -24.62
N LEU A 299 -18.74 4.06 -23.37
CA LEU A 299 -17.60 3.67 -22.56
C LEU A 299 -18.02 2.61 -21.54
N SER A 300 -17.40 1.44 -21.60
CA SER A 300 -17.53 0.38 -20.62
C SER A 300 -16.21 0.17 -19.86
N SER A 301 -16.28 0.03 -18.56
CA SER A 301 -15.19 -0.45 -17.71
C SER A 301 -15.11 -1.98 -17.67
N ASP A 302 -16.01 -2.68 -18.35
CA ASP A 302 -16.09 -4.13 -18.44
C ASP A 302 -15.37 -4.67 -19.69
N ALA A 303 -14.17 -4.19 -19.93
CA ALA A 303 -13.33 -4.66 -21.02
C ALA A 303 -12.84 -6.10 -20.76
N ASP A 304 -12.95 -6.94 -21.78
CA ASP A 304 -12.46 -8.31 -21.69
C ASP A 304 -10.94 -8.39 -21.71
N VAL A 305 -10.39 -9.40 -21.06
CA VAL A 305 -8.98 -9.75 -21.18
C VAL A 305 -8.74 -10.28 -22.60
N VAL A 306 -7.79 -9.68 -23.29
CA VAL A 306 -7.48 -9.99 -24.68
C VAL A 306 -6.32 -10.98 -24.74
N SER A 307 -6.50 -12.08 -25.46
CA SER A 307 -5.43 -13.02 -25.74
C SER A 307 -4.50 -12.47 -26.82
N LEU A 308 -3.21 -12.48 -26.54
CA LEU A 308 -2.12 -12.13 -27.45
C LEU A 308 -1.23 -13.36 -27.64
N ALA A 309 -0.39 -13.38 -28.67
CA ALA A 309 0.53 -14.49 -28.92
C ALA A 309 1.53 -14.69 -27.77
N SER A 310 1.96 -13.59 -27.14
CA SER A 310 2.93 -13.59 -26.04
C SER A 310 2.30 -13.64 -24.63
N GLY A 311 0.95 -13.74 -24.53
CA GLY A 311 0.24 -13.76 -23.25
C GLY A 311 -1.12 -13.07 -23.31
N HIS A 312 -1.50 -12.35 -22.25
CA HIS A 312 -2.79 -11.65 -22.20
C HIS A 312 -2.60 -10.16 -21.89
N TRP A 313 -3.57 -9.36 -22.35
CA TRP A 313 -3.68 -7.93 -22.08
C TRP A 313 -5.03 -7.62 -21.45
N ALA A 314 -5.04 -6.84 -20.39
CA ALA A 314 -6.24 -6.42 -19.69
C ALA A 314 -6.41 -4.90 -19.77
N PRO A 315 -7.13 -4.38 -20.77
CA PRO A 315 -7.42 -2.96 -20.90
C PRO A 315 -8.30 -2.46 -19.74
N ASP A 316 -8.22 -1.15 -19.46
CA ASP A 316 -9.03 -0.53 -18.40
C ASP A 316 -10.45 -0.22 -18.88
N PHE A 317 -10.58 0.10 -20.17
CA PHE A 317 -11.85 0.47 -20.81
C PHE A 317 -12.02 -0.16 -22.19
N GLN A 318 -13.28 -0.26 -22.56
CA GLN A 318 -13.72 -0.57 -23.92
C GLN A 318 -14.62 0.54 -24.42
N LEU A 319 -14.32 1.12 -25.57
CA LEU A 319 -15.13 2.09 -26.26
C LEU A 319 -15.85 1.38 -27.42
N VAL A 320 -17.16 1.52 -27.49
CA VAL A 320 -17.99 0.94 -28.56
C VAL A 320 -18.60 2.08 -29.37
N HIS A 321 -18.29 2.15 -30.66
CA HIS A 321 -18.88 3.14 -31.54
C HIS A 321 -20.32 2.78 -31.89
N LYS A 322 -21.27 3.64 -31.57
CA LYS A 322 -22.71 3.31 -31.63
C LYS A 322 -23.23 2.99 -33.02
N SER A 323 -22.69 3.61 -34.06
CA SER A 323 -23.19 3.41 -35.44
C SER A 323 -22.51 2.24 -36.17
N SER A 324 -21.20 2.00 -35.92
CA SER A 324 -20.47 0.93 -36.64
C SER A 324 -20.28 -0.34 -35.79
N GLY A 325 -20.50 -0.26 -34.46
CA GLY A 325 -20.19 -1.36 -33.54
C GLY A 325 -18.69 -1.60 -33.34
N THR A 326 -17.84 -0.74 -33.87
CA THR A 326 -16.37 -0.87 -33.73
C THR A 326 -15.96 -0.75 -32.27
N ILE A 327 -15.11 -1.67 -31.82
CA ILE A 327 -14.60 -1.71 -30.46
C ILE A 327 -13.15 -1.21 -30.44
N VAL A 328 -12.89 -0.16 -29.65
CA VAL A 328 -11.56 0.34 -29.37
C VAL A 328 -11.26 0.07 -27.89
N ARG A 329 -10.15 -0.61 -27.61
CA ARG A 329 -9.73 -0.92 -26.25
C ARG A 329 -8.75 0.12 -25.73
N MET A 330 -8.91 0.52 -24.48
CA MET A 330 -8.07 1.58 -23.90
C MET A 330 -7.43 1.11 -22.60
N GLU A 331 -6.14 1.39 -22.46
CA GLU A 331 -5.41 1.24 -21.20
C GLU A 331 -4.85 2.58 -20.76
N VAL A 332 -4.85 2.83 -19.44
CA VAL A 332 -4.30 4.03 -18.82
C VAL A 332 -3.01 3.70 -18.11
N LEU A 333 -1.93 4.30 -18.57
CA LEU A 333 -0.58 4.13 -18.03
C LEU A 333 -0.21 5.36 -17.19
N GLY A 334 -0.76 5.43 -15.99
CA GLY A 334 -0.57 6.57 -15.08
C GLY A 334 0.72 6.53 -14.25
N PHE A 335 1.38 5.35 -14.12
CA PHE A 335 2.45 5.15 -13.14
C PHE A 335 3.58 4.22 -13.64
N TRP A 336 3.62 3.89 -14.92
CA TRP A 336 4.61 2.99 -15.50
C TRP A 336 5.81 3.77 -16.05
N ARG A 337 6.96 3.12 -16.17
CA ARG A 337 8.11 3.73 -16.86
C ARG A 337 7.86 3.82 -18.34
N SER A 338 8.47 4.79 -19.01
CA SER A 338 8.45 4.94 -20.46
C SER A 338 8.80 3.64 -21.20
N THR A 339 9.82 2.92 -20.72
CA THR A 339 10.26 1.63 -21.28
C THR A 339 9.19 0.54 -21.22
N ASP A 340 8.30 0.57 -20.25
CA ASP A 340 7.24 -0.43 -20.10
C ASP A 340 6.04 -0.08 -20.97
N ALA A 341 5.74 1.22 -21.14
CA ALA A 341 4.76 1.71 -22.10
C ALA A 341 5.18 1.38 -23.55
N ASP A 342 6.46 1.58 -23.87
CA ASP A 342 7.00 1.23 -25.21
C ASP A 342 6.94 -0.28 -25.46
N LYS A 343 7.32 -1.11 -24.50
CA LYS A 343 7.19 -2.58 -24.62
C LYS A 343 5.75 -3.00 -24.86
N LEU A 344 4.81 -2.43 -24.09
CA LEU A 344 3.40 -2.72 -24.26
C LEU A 344 2.91 -2.26 -25.64
N PHE A 345 3.27 -1.05 -26.06
CA PHE A 345 2.91 -0.53 -27.38
C PHE A 345 3.42 -1.44 -28.52
N ARG A 346 4.70 -1.80 -28.51
CA ARG A 346 5.28 -2.70 -29.52
C ARG A 346 4.59 -4.05 -29.55
N ARG A 347 4.29 -4.60 -28.37
CA ARG A 347 3.57 -5.86 -28.25
C ARG A 347 2.16 -5.75 -28.81
N LEU A 348 1.39 -4.72 -28.46
CA LEU A 348 0.03 -4.51 -28.96
C LEU A 348 0.05 -4.24 -30.47
N SER A 349 0.94 -3.40 -30.97
CA SER A 349 1.06 -3.09 -32.40
C SER A 349 1.44 -4.30 -33.26
N SER A 350 2.23 -5.24 -32.70
CA SER A 350 2.65 -6.44 -33.43
C SER A 350 1.64 -7.59 -33.35
N GLU A 351 0.92 -7.72 -32.25
CA GLU A 351 0.10 -8.91 -31.96
C GLU A 351 -1.41 -8.64 -32.02
N LEU A 352 -1.84 -7.39 -31.77
CA LEU A 352 -3.25 -7.03 -31.75
C LEU A 352 -3.70 -6.47 -33.11
N LYS A 353 -4.64 -7.16 -33.77
CA LYS A 353 -5.25 -6.69 -35.02
C LYS A 353 -6.40 -5.70 -34.81
N ALA A 354 -6.86 -5.53 -33.56
CA ALA A 354 -7.99 -4.68 -33.20
C ALA A 354 -7.52 -3.28 -32.77
N PRO A 355 -8.36 -2.24 -32.96
CA PRO A 355 -8.04 -0.88 -32.51
C PRO A 355 -7.77 -0.77 -31.02
N PHE A 356 -6.80 0.07 -30.64
CA PHE A 356 -6.50 0.34 -29.23
C PHE A 356 -5.95 1.77 -29.01
N VAL A 357 -6.13 2.28 -27.80
CA VAL A 357 -5.58 3.56 -27.34
C VAL A 357 -4.83 3.36 -26.02
N LEU A 358 -3.64 3.92 -25.92
CA LEU A 358 -2.87 4.02 -24.69
C LEU A 358 -2.87 5.46 -24.21
N ALA A 359 -3.48 5.73 -23.05
CA ALA A 359 -3.39 7.02 -22.38
C ALA A 359 -2.21 7.00 -21.39
N VAL A 360 -1.17 7.79 -21.69
CA VAL A 360 0.09 7.79 -20.95
C VAL A 360 0.27 9.10 -20.21
N SER A 361 0.61 9.06 -18.91
CA SER A 361 0.86 10.25 -18.12
C SER A 361 2.20 10.89 -18.45
N ASP A 362 2.22 12.23 -18.61
CA ASP A 362 3.44 13.03 -18.84
C ASP A 362 4.40 13.07 -17.64
N GLN A 363 4.02 12.49 -16.49
CA GLN A 363 4.93 12.40 -15.32
C GLN A 363 6.14 11.46 -15.61
N PHE A 364 6.15 10.83 -16.76
CA PHE A 364 7.25 9.99 -17.24
C PHE A 364 8.09 10.76 -18.25
N ASN A 365 9.38 10.85 -18.00
CA ASN A 365 10.36 11.20 -19.03
C ASN A 365 10.37 10.08 -20.07
N ILE A 366 9.64 10.26 -21.15
CA ILE A 366 9.65 9.38 -22.31
C ILE A 366 10.78 9.87 -23.19
N ASP A 367 11.60 8.95 -23.67
CA ASP A 367 12.67 9.24 -24.63
C ASP A 367 12.01 9.80 -25.92
N GLU A 368 12.32 11.05 -26.28
CA GLU A 368 11.74 11.73 -27.45
C GLU A 368 11.89 10.90 -28.75
N ALA A 369 12.95 10.09 -28.84
CA ALA A 369 13.18 9.18 -29.96
C ALA A 369 12.12 8.07 -30.13
N LEU A 370 11.30 7.81 -29.11
CA LEU A 370 10.23 6.82 -29.15
C LEU A 370 8.88 7.43 -29.60
N GLU A 371 8.72 8.74 -29.53
CA GLU A 371 7.45 9.44 -29.83
C GLU A 371 7.06 9.35 -31.30
N ASP A 372 8.02 9.42 -32.21
CA ASP A 372 7.78 9.40 -33.64
C ASP A 372 7.16 8.08 -34.17
N ASN A 373 7.25 7.01 -33.36
CA ASN A 373 6.73 5.69 -33.76
C ASN A 373 5.35 5.36 -33.17
N TRP A 374 4.80 6.19 -32.26
CA TRP A 374 3.57 5.83 -31.54
C TRP A 374 2.28 6.25 -32.23
N GLY A 375 2.36 7.20 -33.14
CA GLY A 375 1.27 7.57 -34.06
C GLY A 375 -0.08 7.83 -33.39
N GLU A 376 -1.14 7.31 -34.01
CA GLU A 376 -2.54 7.51 -33.63
C GLU A 376 -3.01 6.63 -32.45
N HIS A 377 -2.11 5.92 -31.77
CA HIS A 377 -2.48 5.00 -30.70
C HIS A 377 -2.24 5.57 -29.30
N ILE A 378 -1.45 6.65 -29.16
CA ILE A 378 -1.04 7.14 -27.85
C ILE A 378 -1.52 8.56 -27.61
N TYR A 379 -2.18 8.74 -26.45
CA TYR A 379 -2.57 10.02 -25.90
C TYR A 379 -1.77 10.34 -24.63
N ARG A 380 -1.08 11.48 -24.63
CA ARG A 380 -0.35 11.96 -23.44
C ARG A 380 -1.20 12.91 -22.62
N PHE A 381 -1.25 12.73 -21.30
CA PHE A 381 -1.99 13.58 -20.40
C PHE A 381 -1.15 14.03 -19.20
N LYS A 382 -1.36 15.29 -18.74
CA LYS A 382 -0.61 15.86 -17.59
C LYS A 382 -1.27 15.60 -16.25
N LYS A 383 -2.53 15.96 -16.09
CA LYS A 383 -3.29 15.87 -14.83
C LYS A 383 -4.57 15.05 -14.96
N ALA A 384 -5.25 15.15 -16.07
CA ALA A 384 -6.52 14.48 -16.30
C ALA A 384 -6.59 13.98 -17.75
N ILE A 385 -7.30 12.86 -17.93
CA ILE A 385 -7.56 12.27 -19.23
C ILE A 385 -8.73 13.02 -19.85
N LEU A 386 -8.54 13.61 -21.03
CA LEU A 386 -9.57 14.36 -21.73
C LEU A 386 -10.34 13.44 -22.69
N PRO A 387 -11.68 13.29 -22.54
CA PRO A 387 -12.49 12.46 -23.42
C PRO A 387 -12.36 12.82 -24.90
N ALA A 388 -12.26 14.11 -25.25
CA ALA A 388 -12.14 14.58 -26.62
C ALA A 388 -10.90 14.05 -27.34
N GLU A 389 -9.76 14.01 -26.66
CA GLU A 389 -8.50 13.50 -27.24
C GLU A 389 -8.56 11.97 -27.42
N VAL A 390 -9.16 11.26 -26.46
CA VAL A 390 -9.36 9.80 -26.60
C VAL A 390 -10.29 9.49 -27.77
N VAL A 391 -11.39 10.24 -27.94
CA VAL A 391 -12.33 10.08 -29.06
C VAL A 391 -11.67 10.41 -30.39
N LYS A 392 -10.82 11.43 -30.45
CA LYS A 392 -10.06 11.78 -31.67
C LYS A 392 -9.21 10.59 -32.13
N LEU A 393 -8.47 9.95 -31.23
CA LEU A 393 -7.69 8.76 -31.56
C LEU A 393 -8.55 7.56 -31.92
N ALA A 394 -9.67 7.37 -31.22
CA ALA A 394 -10.61 6.30 -31.52
C ALA A 394 -11.24 6.47 -32.91
N ASN A 395 -11.61 7.69 -33.30
CA ASN A 395 -12.16 8.01 -34.61
C ASN A 395 -11.13 7.80 -35.76
N ALA A 396 -9.87 8.13 -35.53
CA ALA A 396 -8.80 7.88 -36.49
C ALA A 396 -8.64 6.38 -36.85
N GLN A 397 -9.09 5.49 -35.94
CA GLN A 397 -9.03 4.04 -36.13
C GLN A 397 -10.34 3.42 -36.69
N LEU A 398 -11.40 4.22 -36.88
CA LEU A 398 -12.65 3.74 -37.54
C LEU A 398 -12.47 3.55 -39.07
N THR A 399 -11.53 4.23 -39.67
CA THR A 399 -11.32 4.28 -41.10
C THR A 399 -10.37 3.21 -41.64
N ARG A 400 -9.91 2.34 -40.77
CA ARG A 400 -9.06 1.17 -41.11
C ARG A 400 -9.84 -0.14 -40.91
#